data_56e0b18cd115474c486f709e335be96b
#
_entry.id   56e0b18cd115474c486f709e335be96b
#
_cell.length_a   1.000
_cell.length_b   1.000
_cell.length_c   1.000
_cell.angle_alpha   90.00
_cell.angle_beta   90.00
_cell.angle_gamma   90.00
#
_symmetry.space_group_name_H-M   'P 1'
#
loop_
_entity.id
_entity.type
_entity.pdbx_description
1 polymer ?
#
loop_
_entity_poly.entity_id
_entity_poly.type
_entity_poly.pdbx_seq_one_letter_code
_entity_poly.pdbx_strand_id
1 'polypeptide(L)'
;MNDLNVLKPKDLKSDQEVRWCPGCGDYAILNSVQRTLAGMGIPKENMVMVSGIGCSSRFPYYMDTYGFHSIHGRANAIATGVKSANPDLSVWVITGDGDGLSIGGNHMIHSLRRNVDLKIILFNNRIYGLTKGQYSPTTPIGTRTKTSPVGSIDRPFNPIQLALGAGATFVARTIDTKPKHMVSVLEAAAAHKGSAFVEVLQNCIIFNDGAWDKWTNKANRDENTVELVDGQPMIYGNDKDKGISFDSYHATS
;
A
#
# COMPACT_ATOMS: atom_id res chain seq x y z
N MET A 1 16.40 -30.68 -12.73
CA MET A 1 15.80 -29.83 -11.68
C MET A 1 16.60 -28.56 -11.74
N ASN A 2 16.03 -27.49 -12.27
CA ASN A 2 16.72 -26.19 -12.30
C ASN A 2 16.88 -25.73 -10.86
N ASP A 3 18.11 -25.47 -10.43
CA ASP A 3 18.37 -24.72 -9.20
C ASP A 3 17.61 -23.40 -9.31
N LEU A 4 16.48 -23.30 -8.62
CA LEU A 4 15.77 -22.06 -8.45
C LEU A 4 16.77 -21.11 -7.77
N ASN A 5 17.29 -20.15 -8.52
CA ASN A 5 18.14 -19.10 -7.97
C ASN A 5 17.38 -18.44 -6.82
N VAL A 6 17.70 -18.80 -5.59
CA VAL A 6 17.08 -18.23 -4.40
C VAL A 6 17.55 -16.80 -4.31
N LEU A 7 16.71 -15.88 -4.80
CA LEU A 7 16.97 -14.45 -4.73
C LEU A 7 17.08 -14.01 -3.26
N LYS A 8 18.00 -13.11 -3.00
CA LYS A 8 18.09 -12.39 -1.72
C LYS A 8 17.51 -10.98 -1.91
N PRO A 9 16.98 -10.34 -0.87
CA PRO A 9 16.45 -8.96 -0.99
C PRO A 9 17.43 -7.98 -1.65
N LYS A 10 18.73 -8.14 -1.42
CA LYS A 10 19.78 -7.31 -2.05
C LYS A 10 19.88 -7.46 -3.57
N ASP A 11 19.48 -8.63 -4.12
CA ASP A 11 19.53 -8.91 -5.55
C ASP A 11 18.39 -8.22 -6.31
N LEU A 12 17.42 -7.68 -5.57
CA LEU A 12 16.30 -6.87 -6.08
C LEU A 12 16.53 -5.35 -5.87
N LYS A 13 17.69 -4.97 -5.35
CA LYS A 13 18.05 -3.57 -5.16
C LYS A 13 18.76 -3.05 -6.40
N SER A 14 18.25 -1.96 -7.00
CA SER A 14 18.93 -1.28 -8.10
C SER A 14 20.21 -0.56 -7.62
N ASP A 15 21.00 -0.07 -8.56
CA ASP A 15 22.17 0.78 -8.33
C ASP A 15 21.84 2.25 -8.03
N GLN A 16 20.54 2.61 -8.09
CA GLN A 16 20.08 3.97 -7.88
C GLN A 16 20.08 4.38 -6.42
N GLU A 17 20.52 5.58 -6.14
CA GLU A 17 20.41 6.17 -4.81
C GLU A 17 18.95 6.50 -4.48
N VAL A 18 18.49 6.05 -3.31
CA VAL A 18 17.12 6.33 -2.85
C VAL A 18 17.02 7.80 -2.43
N ARG A 19 16.08 8.54 -3.04
CA ARG A 19 15.89 9.99 -2.89
C ARG A 19 14.71 10.38 -2.00
N TRP A 20 14.18 9.45 -1.20
CA TRP A 20 13.19 9.79 -0.18
C TRP A 20 13.81 10.52 1.01
N CYS A 21 12.98 11.25 1.75
CA CYS A 21 13.40 11.96 2.94
C CYS A 21 13.94 11.00 4.00
N PRO A 22 15.00 11.34 4.73
CA PRO A 22 15.45 10.55 5.87
C PRO A 22 14.31 10.32 6.88
N GLY A 23 14.08 9.05 7.27
CA GLY A 23 12.99 8.67 8.16
C GLY A 23 11.62 8.48 7.52
N CYS A 24 11.50 8.61 6.18
CA CYS A 24 10.26 8.34 5.47
C CYS A 24 9.86 6.86 5.57
N GLY A 25 8.57 6.58 5.77
CA GLY A 25 8.03 5.22 5.83
C GLY A 25 8.21 4.42 4.55
N ASP A 26 8.43 5.07 3.41
CA ASP A 26 8.66 4.41 2.11
C ASP A 26 9.87 3.46 2.14
N TYR A 27 10.90 3.75 2.95
CA TYR A 27 12.06 2.84 3.11
C TYR A 27 11.67 1.48 3.71
N ALA A 28 10.77 1.48 4.71
CA ALA A 28 10.30 0.25 5.34
C ALA A 28 9.47 -0.58 4.34
N ILE A 29 8.66 0.09 3.52
CA ILE A 29 7.84 -0.56 2.50
C ILE A 29 8.73 -1.17 1.42
N LEU A 30 9.71 -0.43 0.89
CA LEU A 30 10.66 -0.93 -0.10
C LEU A 30 11.37 -2.20 0.39
N ASN A 31 11.88 -2.17 1.62
CA ASN A 31 12.57 -3.31 2.24
C ASN A 31 11.64 -4.52 2.39
N SER A 32 10.38 -4.30 2.76
CA SER A 32 9.39 -5.38 2.93
C SER A 32 9.01 -6.00 1.59
N VAL A 33 8.81 -5.19 0.54
CA VAL A 33 8.54 -5.68 -0.82
C VAL A 33 9.73 -6.48 -1.36
N GLN A 34 10.97 -5.99 -1.21
CA GLN A 34 12.16 -6.73 -1.63
C GLN A 34 12.28 -8.08 -0.93
N ARG A 35 11.94 -8.16 0.37
CA ARG A 35 11.93 -9.42 1.13
C ARG A 35 10.86 -10.38 0.62
N THR A 36 9.65 -9.89 0.43
CA THR A 36 8.52 -10.67 -0.10
C THR A 36 8.87 -11.25 -1.47
N LEU A 37 9.30 -10.40 -2.41
CA LEU A 37 9.61 -10.81 -3.78
C LEU A 37 10.77 -11.82 -3.84
N ALA A 38 11.80 -11.63 -3.03
CA ALA A 38 12.92 -12.58 -2.95
C ALA A 38 12.45 -13.99 -2.51
N GLY A 39 11.44 -14.06 -1.64
CA GLY A 39 10.85 -15.31 -1.16
C GLY A 39 9.89 -15.99 -2.14
N MET A 40 9.48 -15.34 -3.23
CA MET A 40 8.47 -15.87 -4.14
C MET A 40 8.98 -17.00 -5.05
N GLY A 41 10.29 -17.19 -5.18
CA GLY A 41 10.89 -18.22 -6.03
C GLY A 41 10.67 -18.03 -7.54
N ILE A 42 10.35 -16.82 -7.98
CA ILE A 42 10.22 -16.44 -9.40
C ILE A 42 11.42 -15.62 -9.86
N PRO A 43 11.82 -15.74 -11.14
CA PRO A 43 12.90 -14.91 -11.70
C PRO A 43 12.55 -13.42 -11.68
N LYS A 44 13.53 -12.55 -11.43
CA LYS A 44 13.30 -11.10 -11.36
C LYS A 44 12.80 -10.48 -12.66
N GLU A 45 13.12 -11.08 -13.80
CA GLU A 45 12.61 -10.72 -15.13
C GLU A 45 11.11 -10.96 -15.31
N ASN A 46 10.50 -11.77 -14.43
CA ASN A 46 9.05 -11.97 -14.40
C ASN A 46 8.34 -11.07 -13.37
N MET A 47 9.08 -10.19 -12.71
CA MET A 47 8.54 -9.20 -11.77
C MET A 47 8.47 -7.83 -12.42
N VAL A 48 7.32 -7.17 -12.35
CA VAL A 48 7.11 -5.85 -12.96
C VAL A 48 6.51 -4.89 -11.93
N MET A 49 7.21 -3.76 -11.70
CA MET A 49 6.74 -2.67 -10.86
C MET A 49 6.13 -1.58 -11.72
N VAL A 50 4.86 -1.25 -11.53
CA VAL A 50 4.17 -0.19 -12.27
C VAL A 50 3.75 0.89 -11.29
N SER A 51 4.19 2.13 -11.50
CA SER A 51 3.85 3.25 -10.63
C SER A 51 3.23 4.42 -11.37
N GLY A 52 2.48 5.23 -10.63
CA GLY A 52 1.96 6.53 -11.08
C GLY A 52 2.91 7.66 -10.77
N ILE A 53 2.45 8.70 -10.05
CA ILE A 53 3.24 9.88 -9.67
C ILE A 53 3.14 10.12 -8.16
N GLY A 54 4.23 10.56 -7.57
CA GLY A 54 4.38 10.88 -6.16
C GLY A 54 5.64 10.27 -5.56
N CYS A 55 5.84 10.42 -4.24
CA CYS A 55 7.03 9.88 -3.57
C CYS A 55 7.10 8.35 -3.70
N SER A 56 6.00 7.66 -3.40
CA SER A 56 5.87 6.21 -3.57
C SER A 56 6.20 5.76 -5.01
N SER A 57 5.82 6.55 -5.99
CA SER A 57 5.95 6.20 -7.41
C SER A 57 7.38 6.20 -7.94
N ARG A 58 8.36 6.65 -7.13
CA ARG A 58 9.78 6.46 -7.42
C ARG A 58 10.24 5.02 -7.24
N PHE A 59 9.39 4.16 -6.71
CA PHE A 59 9.68 2.78 -6.36
C PHE A 59 10.34 1.95 -7.49
N PRO A 60 9.88 2.00 -8.76
CA PRO A 60 10.51 1.25 -9.85
C PRO A 60 11.99 1.57 -10.06
N TYR A 61 12.45 2.79 -9.75
CA TYR A 61 13.86 3.17 -9.84
C TYR A 61 14.75 2.45 -8.82
N TYR A 62 14.17 1.98 -7.73
CA TYR A 62 14.90 1.38 -6.61
C TYR A 62 14.85 -0.15 -6.61
N MET A 63 14.18 -0.73 -7.63
CA MET A 63 14.05 -2.16 -7.83
C MET A 63 14.85 -2.62 -9.05
N ASP A 64 15.63 -3.68 -8.90
CA ASP A 64 16.28 -4.36 -10.02
C ASP A 64 15.33 -5.41 -10.64
N THR A 65 14.22 -4.91 -11.19
CA THR A 65 13.18 -5.63 -11.90
C THR A 65 12.76 -4.81 -13.12
N TYR A 66 11.89 -5.35 -13.98
CA TYR A 66 11.22 -4.50 -14.96
C TYR A 66 10.25 -3.53 -14.27
N GLY A 67 10.11 -2.33 -14.84
CA GLY A 67 9.25 -1.32 -14.25
C GLY A 67 8.79 -0.24 -15.22
N PHE A 68 7.65 0.38 -14.85
CA PHE A 68 7.09 1.53 -15.53
C PHE A 68 6.83 2.63 -14.51
N HIS A 69 7.48 3.78 -14.67
CA HIS A 69 7.08 5.01 -13.98
C HIS A 69 6.19 5.79 -14.96
N SER A 70 4.90 5.77 -14.72
CA SER A 70 3.90 6.22 -15.68
C SER A 70 3.39 7.64 -15.41
N ILE A 71 2.14 7.92 -15.77
CA ILE A 71 1.48 9.21 -15.58
C ILE A 71 0.59 9.17 -14.34
N HIS A 72 0.32 10.33 -13.76
CA HIS A 72 -0.49 10.48 -12.54
C HIS A 72 -1.84 9.77 -12.65
N GLY A 73 -2.06 8.85 -11.70
CA GLY A 73 -3.27 8.04 -11.61
C GLY A 73 -3.46 6.98 -12.69
N ARG A 74 -2.41 6.64 -13.48
CA ARG A 74 -2.56 5.68 -14.60
C ARG A 74 -1.88 4.34 -14.36
N ALA A 75 -1.26 4.13 -13.20
CA ALA A 75 -0.55 2.89 -12.89
C ALA A 75 -1.44 1.65 -13.07
N ASN A 76 -2.66 1.65 -12.54
CA ASN A 76 -3.59 0.52 -12.67
C ASN A 76 -3.97 0.20 -14.14
N ALA A 77 -4.15 1.22 -14.98
CA ALA A 77 -4.48 1.02 -16.38
C ALA A 77 -3.31 0.39 -17.15
N ILE A 78 -2.09 0.91 -16.93
CA ILE A 78 -0.87 0.38 -17.55
C ILE A 78 -0.58 -1.02 -17.04
N ALA A 79 -0.67 -1.27 -15.74
CA ALA A 79 -0.49 -2.59 -15.14
C ALA A 79 -1.49 -3.62 -15.70
N THR A 80 -2.76 -3.21 -15.92
CA THR A 80 -3.76 -4.05 -16.58
C THR A 80 -3.31 -4.44 -17.99
N GLY A 81 -2.78 -3.49 -18.77
CA GLY A 81 -2.22 -3.76 -20.08
C GLY A 81 -1.04 -4.73 -20.05
N VAL A 82 -0.08 -4.51 -19.13
CA VAL A 82 1.08 -5.40 -18.92
C VAL A 82 0.63 -6.82 -18.61
N LYS A 83 -0.28 -6.98 -17.64
CA LYS A 83 -0.80 -8.30 -17.23
C LYS A 83 -1.60 -8.98 -18.33
N SER A 84 -2.35 -8.21 -19.13
CA SER A 84 -3.10 -8.75 -20.27
C SER A 84 -2.19 -9.19 -21.41
N ALA A 85 -1.07 -8.49 -21.64
CA ALA A 85 -0.10 -8.83 -22.66
C ALA A 85 0.73 -10.08 -22.30
N ASN A 86 1.04 -10.26 -21.02
CA ASN A 86 1.72 -11.45 -20.51
C ASN A 86 1.15 -11.84 -19.14
N PRO A 87 0.23 -12.83 -19.11
CA PRO A 87 -0.42 -13.28 -17.89
C PRO A 87 0.51 -13.95 -16.86
N ASP A 88 1.69 -14.39 -17.26
CA ASP A 88 2.63 -15.10 -16.38
C ASP A 88 3.46 -14.13 -15.50
N LEU A 89 3.44 -12.83 -15.83
CA LEU A 89 4.15 -11.82 -15.05
C LEU A 89 3.51 -11.60 -13.67
N SER A 90 4.36 -11.43 -12.67
CA SER A 90 3.98 -10.90 -11.36
C SER A 90 3.98 -9.36 -11.42
N VAL A 91 2.80 -8.75 -11.50
CA VAL A 91 2.64 -7.32 -11.73
C VAL A 91 2.20 -6.64 -10.44
N TRP A 92 3.03 -5.70 -9.99
CA TRP A 92 2.82 -4.92 -8.77
C TRP A 92 2.57 -3.46 -9.10
N VAL A 93 1.50 -2.90 -8.57
CA VAL A 93 1.13 -1.49 -8.72
C VAL A 93 1.52 -0.75 -7.46
N ILE A 94 2.32 0.30 -7.62
CA ILE A 94 2.76 1.17 -6.54
C ILE A 94 2.13 2.55 -6.74
N THR A 95 1.33 2.98 -5.78
CA THR A 95 0.60 4.25 -5.87
C THR A 95 0.46 4.89 -4.49
N GLY A 96 0.41 6.21 -4.45
CA GLY A 96 0.02 6.95 -3.24
C GLY A 96 -1.49 7.16 -3.16
N ASP A 97 -1.97 7.57 -2.00
CA ASP A 97 -3.39 7.90 -1.79
C ASP A 97 -3.85 9.04 -2.73
N GLY A 98 -3.02 10.06 -2.92
CA GLY A 98 -3.31 11.14 -3.86
C GLY A 98 -3.31 10.68 -5.32
N ASP A 99 -2.38 9.82 -5.70
CA ASP A 99 -2.27 9.30 -7.06
C ASP A 99 -3.40 8.31 -7.40
N GLY A 100 -3.60 7.32 -6.55
CA GLY A 100 -4.53 6.23 -6.81
C GLY A 100 -6.00 6.57 -6.58
N LEU A 101 -6.32 7.49 -5.67
CA LEU A 101 -7.70 7.76 -5.25
C LEU A 101 -8.26 9.10 -5.77
N SER A 102 -7.40 9.99 -6.30
CA SER A 102 -7.85 11.20 -6.99
C SER A 102 -8.09 10.88 -8.46
N ILE A 103 -7.23 11.39 -9.35
CA ILE A 103 -7.37 11.15 -10.80
C ILE A 103 -7.28 9.66 -11.18
N GLY A 104 -6.66 8.83 -10.34
CA GLY A 104 -6.55 7.39 -10.53
C GLY A 104 -7.78 6.57 -10.09
N GLY A 105 -8.73 7.17 -9.37
CA GLY A 105 -9.84 6.45 -8.73
C GLY A 105 -10.65 5.59 -9.68
N ASN A 106 -10.97 6.09 -10.88
CA ASN A 106 -11.69 5.32 -11.89
C ASN A 106 -10.92 4.05 -12.32
N HIS A 107 -9.61 4.16 -12.57
CA HIS A 107 -8.80 3.01 -12.96
C HIS A 107 -8.62 2.00 -11.82
N MET A 108 -8.53 2.50 -10.56
CA MET A 108 -8.50 1.66 -9.36
C MET A 108 -9.78 0.82 -9.28
N ILE A 109 -10.95 1.46 -9.30
CA ILE A 109 -12.25 0.78 -9.23
C ILE A 109 -12.38 -0.26 -10.34
N HIS A 110 -12.03 0.09 -11.59
CA HIS A 110 -12.18 -0.82 -12.71
C HIS A 110 -11.19 -1.99 -12.72
N SER A 111 -9.96 -1.83 -12.23
CA SER A 111 -9.02 -2.94 -12.06
C SER A 111 -9.50 -3.94 -11.00
N LEU A 112 -10.02 -3.42 -9.87
CA LEU A 112 -10.55 -4.24 -8.78
C LEU A 112 -11.81 -5.02 -9.22
N ARG A 113 -12.83 -4.35 -9.78
CA ARG A 113 -14.08 -5.00 -10.19
C ARG A 113 -13.91 -6.03 -11.30
N ARG A 114 -12.87 -5.89 -12.13
CA ARG A 114 -12.51 -6.87 -13.18
C ARG A 114 -11.65 -8.00 -12.64
N ASN A 115 -11.26 -7.91 -11.38
CA ASN A 115 -10.40 -8.87 -10.69
C ASN A 115 -9.12 -9.20 -11.48
N VAL A 116 -8.50 -8.18 -12.08
CA VAL A 116 -7.24 -8.35 -12.79
C VAL A 116 -6.16 -8.80 -11.80
N ASP A 117 -5.38 -9.83 -12.13
CA ASP A 117 -4.35 -10.36 -11.22
C ASP A 117 -3.19 -9.38 -11.04
N LEU A 118 -3.43 -8.35 -10.24
CA LEU A 118 -2.51 -7.28 -9.86
C LEU A 118 -2.35 -7.24 -8.35
N LYS A 119 -1.14 -6.90 -7.90
CA LYS A 119 -0.84 -6.64 -6.47
C LYS A 119 -0.70 -5.14 -6.29
N ILE A 120 -1.73 -4.51 -5.75
CA ILE A 120 -1.83 -3.06 -5.62
C ILE A 120 -1.43 -2.66 -4.21
N ILE A 121 -0.35 -1.88 -4.06
CA ILE A 121 0.08 -1.31 -2.79
C ILE A 121 -0.21 0.18 -2.80
N LEU A 122 -1.12 0.61 -1.94
CA LEU A 122 -1.47 2.01 -1.70
C LEU A 122 -0.70 2.54 -0.50
N PHE A 123 0.20 3.48 -0.72
CA PHE A 123 0.92 4.20 0.33
C PHE A 123 0.04 5.36 0.80
N ASN A 124 -0.54 5.23 1.99
CA ASN A 124 -1.45 6.24 2.52
C ASN A 124 -0.78 7.08 3.59
N ASN A 125 -0.36 8.29 3.23
CA ASN A 125 0.23 9.28 4.13
C ASN A 125 -0.66 10.51 4.36
N ARG A 126 -1.87 10.52 3.81
CA ARG A 126 -2.85 11.61 3.95
C ARG A 126 -2.36 12.96 3.42
N ILE A 127 -1.43 12.97 2.46
CA ILE A 127 -0.87 14.23 1.93
C ILE A 127 -0.24 14.03 0.55
N TYR A 128 -0.28 15.03 -0.33
CA TYR A 128 0.59 15.09 -1.49
C TYR A 128 1.98 15.54 -1.08
N GLY A 129 2.87 14.60 -0.76
CA GLY A 129 4.22 14.90 -0.26
C GLY A 129 5.16 15.47 -1.33
N LEU A 130 5.16 14.88 -2.54
CA LEU A 130 6.08 15.28 -3.62
C LEU A 130 5.89 16.75 -4.02
N THR A 131 4.67 17.25 -4.03
CA THR A 131 4.31 18.63 -4.38
C THR A 131 4.32 19.59 -3.19
N LYS A 132 4.87 19.14 -2.05
CA LYS A 132 5.16 19.93 -0.85
C LYS A 132 3.93 20.23 0.04
N GLY A 133 2.99 19.31 0.14
CA GLY A 133 2.02 19.28 1.24
C GLY A 133 0.62 19.83 0.93
N GLN A 134 0.03 19.49 -0.21
CA GLN A 134 -1.40 19.68 -0.46
C GLN A 134 -2.19 18.55 0.20
N TYR A 135 -3.46 18.85 0.60
CA TYR A 135 -4.33 17.79 1.11
C TYR A 135 -4.67 16.77 0.02
N SER A 136 -4.72 15.51 0.38
CA SER A 136 -5.03 14.36 -0.48
C SER A 136 -6.47 13.88 -0.26
N PRO A 137 -6.98 12.96 -1.08
CA PRO A 137 -8.33 12.41 -0.88
C PRO A 137 -8.57 11.71 0.46
N THR A 138 -7.53 11.35 1.19
CA THR A 138 -7.64 10.69 2.51
C THR A 138 -7.34 11.63 3.69
N THR A 139 -7.03 12.88 3.42
CA THR A 139 -6.76 13.91 4.44
C THR A 139 -8.01 14.19 5.27
N PRO A 140 -7.94 14.19 6.61
CA PRO A 140 -9.07 14.50 7.47
C PRO A 140 -9.63 15.92 7.22
N ILE A 141 -10.95 16.07 7.37
CA ILE A 141 -11.62 17.40 7.28
C ILE A 141 -10.96 18.36 8.27
N GLY A 142 -10.80 19.62 7.85
CA GLY A 142 -10.23 20.69 8.67
C GLY A 142 -8.70 20.72 8.72
N THR A 143 -8.01 19.76 8.09
CA THR A 143 -6.55 19.77 8.04
C THR A 143 -6.05 20.98 7.25
N ARG A 144 -5.23 21.82 7.88
CA ARG A 144 -4.66 23.02 7.26
C ARG A 144 -3.40 22.67 6.50
N THR A 145 -3.30 23.20 5.28
CA THR A 145 -2.11 23.11 4.43
C THR A 145 -1.79 24.48 3.84
N LYS A 146 -0.63 24.61 3.21
CA LYS A 146 -0.26 25.88 2.55
C LYS A 146 -1.27 26.34 1.48
N THR A 147 -1.90 25.38 0.80
CA THR A 147 -2.91 25.64 -0.25
C THR A 147 -4.34 25.63 0.27
N SER A 148 -4.55 25.24 1.51
CA SER A 148 -5.86 25.20 2.18
C SER A 148 -5.74 25.79 3.60
N PRO A 149 -5.52 27.09 3.73
CA PRO A 149 -5.25 27.74 5.03
C PRO A 149 -6.46 27.71 5.96
N VAL A 150 -7.67 27.60 5.42
CA VAL A 150 -8.92 27.45 6.20
C VAL A 150 -9.23 26.00 6.58
N GLY A 151 -8.43 25.04 6.07
CA GLY A 151 -8.63 23.60 6.25
C GLY A 151 -9.25 22.92 5.04
N SER A 152 -9.04 21.61 4.94
CA SER A 152 -9.68 20.76 3.93
C SER A 152 -11.18 20.65 4.20
N ILE A 153 -12.00 20.72 3.14
CA ILE A 153 -13.47 20.67 3.24
C ILE A 153 -14.05 19.34 2.76
N ASP A 154 -13.26 18.56 2.01
CA ASP A 154 -13.69 17.31 1.43
C ASP A 154 -13.75 16.19 2.48
N ARG A 155 -14.74 15.30 2.35
CA ARG A 155 -14.80 14.09 3.17
C ARG A 155 -13.72 13.11 2.70
N PRO A 156 -12.86 12.60 3.61
CA PRO A 156 -11.80 11.68 3.22
C PRO A 156 -12.36 10.34 2.73
N PHE A 157 -11.75 9.79 1.69
CA PHE A 157 -11.97 8.41 1.30
C PHE A 157 -11.51 7.46 2.40
N ASN A 158 -12.26 6.37 2.57
CA ASN A 158 -11.76 5.16 3.21
C ASN A 158 -11.33 4.18 2.12
N PRO A 159 -10.02 3.97 1.91
CA PRO A 159 -9.52 3.14 0.80
C PRO A 159 -9.99 1.68 0.89
N ILE A 160 -10.11 1.14 2.11
CA ILE A 160 -10.58 -0.23 2.34
C ILE A 160 -12.05 -0.37 1.93
N GLN A 161 -12.91 0.56 2.34
CA GLN A 161 -14.32 0.55 1.96
C GLN A 161 -14.49 0.70 0.45
N LEU A 162 -13.68 1.56 -0.19
CA LEU A 162 -13.69 1.73 -1.64
C LEU A 162 -13.30 0.43 -2.34
N ALA A 163 -12.23 -0.23 -1.90
CA ALA A 163 -11.76 -1.48 -2.49
C ALA A 163 -12.80 -2.61 -2.33
N LEU A 164 -13.39 -2.76 -1.15
CA LEU A 164 -14.46 -3.71 -0.90
C LEU A 164 -15.70 -3.40 -1.73
N GLY A 165 -16.13 -2.14 -1.78
CA GLY A 165 -17.26 -1.69 -2.60
C GLY A 165 -17.05 -1.87 -4.10
N ALA A 166 -15.79 -1.82 -4.56
CA ALA A 166 -15.42 -2.13 -5.94
C ALA A 166 -15.35 -3.64 -6.24
N GLY A 167 -15.54 -4.51 -5.25
CA GLY A 167 -15.52 -5.95 -5.41
C GLY A 167 -14.12 -6.57 -5.41
N ALA A 168 -13.14 -5.93 -4.76
CA ALA A 168 -11.82 -6.50 -4.58
C ALA A 168 -11.90 -7.85 -3.83
N THR A 169 -11.20 -8.86 -4.34
CA THR A 169 -11.22 -10.23 -3.80
C THR A 169 -10.19 -10.48 -2.71
N PHE A 170 -9.22 -9.57 -2.55
CA PHE A 170 -8.28 -9.52 -1.44
C PHE A 170 -8.09 -8.07 -1.01
N VAL A 171 -8.34 -7.78 0.25
CA VAL A 171 -8.16 -6.45 0.84
C VAL A 171 -7.46 -6.58 2.19
N ALA A 172 -6.38 -5.84 2.36
CA ALA A 172 -5.62 -5.83 3.60
C ALA A 172 -5.11 -4.43 3.95
N ARG A 173 -4.82 -4.23 5.24
CA ARG A 173 -4.15 -3.03 5.74
C ARG A 173 -2.96 -3.42 6.60
N THR A 174 -1.88 -2.69 6.47
CA THR A 174 -0.70 -2.82 7.33
C THR A 174 -0.13 -1.43 7.64
N ILE A 175 0.92 -1.39 8.42
CA ILE A 175 1.58 -0.14 8.84
C ILE A 175 3.09 -0.23 8.61
N ASP A 176 3.72 0.89 8.26
CA ASP A 176 5.17 0.96 7.96
C ASP A 176 6.06 0.61 9.15
N THR A 177 5.56 0.75 10.39
CA THR A 177 6.29 0.43 11.63
C THR A 177 6.19 -1.05 12.06
N LYS A 178 5.46 -1.90 11.33
CA LYS A 178 5.36 -3.36 11.56
C LYS A 178 5.88 -4.17 10.35
N PRO A 179 7.19 -4.17 10.03
CA PRO A 179 7.71 -4.79 8.81
C PRO A 179 7.46 -6.30 8.73
N LYS A 180 7.43 -7.03 9.84
CA LYS A 180 7.10 -8.46 9.85
C LYS A 180 5.66 -8.72 9.42
N HIS A 181 4.71 -7.97 9.97
CA HIS A 181 3.31 -8.04 9.57
C HIS A 181 3.12 -7.61 8.12
N MET A 182 3.83 -6.57 7.68
CA MET A 182 3.78 -6.11 6.30
C MET A 182 4.24 -7.22 5.33
N VAL A 183 5.34 -7.90 5.63
CA VAL A 183 5.82 -9.02 4.80
C VAL A 183 4.77 -10.12 4.72
N SER A 184 4.18 -10.56 5.84
CA SER A 184 3.15 -11.61 5.83
C SER A 184 1.90 -11.21 5.01
N VAL A 185 1.47 -9.96 5.09
CA VAL A 185 0.37 -9.42 4.28
C VAL A 185 0.72 -9.41 2.79
N LEU A 186 1.94 -8.99 2.45
CA LEU A 186 2.40 -8.95 1.05
C LEU A 186 2.58 -10.36 0.47
N GLU A 187 3.03 -11.33 1.25
CA GLU A 187 3.12 -12.74 0.85
C GLU A 187 1.72 -13.31 0.58
N ALA A 188 0.74 -13.03 1.44
CA ALA A 188 -0.64 -13.43 1.22
C ALA A 188 -1.23 -12.76 -0.03
N ALA A 189 -0.94 -11.47 -0.25
CA ALA A 189 -1.33 -10.76 -1.46
C ALA A 189 -0.68 -11.35 -2.71
N ALA A 190 0.60 -11.73 -2.65
CA ALA A 190 1.32 -12.36 -3.75
C ALA A 190 0.71 -13.72 -4.13
N ALA A 191 0.30 -14.51 -3.14
CA ALA A 191 -0.31 -15.83 -3.35
C ALA A 191 -1.74 -15.75 -3.89
N HIS A 192 -2.45 -14.63 -3.65
CA HIS A 192 -3.83 -14.46 -4.10
C HIS A 192 -3.93 -14.45 -5.63
N LYS A 193 -4.93 -15.11 -6.18
CA LYS A 193 -5.26 -15.10 -7.62
C LYS A 193 -6.35 -14.07 -7.88
N GLY A 194 -5.99 -13.02 -8.59
CA GLY A 194 -6.83 -11.85 -8.83
C GLY A 194 -6.28 -10.57 -8.21
N SER A 195 -7.11 -9.52 -8.13
CA SER A 195 -6.70 -8.23 -7.58
C SER A 195 -6.53 -8.30 -6.07
N ALA A 196 -5.31 -8.04 -5.61
CA ALA A 196 -5.01 -7.84 -4.20
C ALA A 196 -4.78 -6.35 -3.94
N PHE A 197 -5.54 -5.77 -3.01
CA PHE A 197 -5.39 -4.39 -2.56
C PHE A 197 -4.83 -4.35 -1.15
N VAL A 198 -3.67 -3.73 -1.00
CA VAL A 198 -2.98 -3.56 0.29
C VAL A 198 -2.80 -2.07 0.56
N GLU A 199 -3.45 -1.57 1.60
CA GLU A 199 -3.20 -0.23 2.12
C GLU A 199 -2.09 -0.28 3.16
N VAL A 200 -1.04 0.53 2.99
CA VAL A 200 -0.01 0.73 3.99
C VAL A 200 -0.15 2.12 4.59
N LEU A 201 -0.46 2.21 5.88
CA LEU A 201 -0.43 3.47 6.62
C LEU A 201 1.03 3.90 6.76
N GLN A 202 1.40 4.96 6.05
CA GLN A 202 2.77 5.40 5.85
C GLN A 202 2.98 6.78 6.46
N ASN A 203 4.09 6.99 7.15
CA ASN A 203 4.44 8.28 7.74
C ASN A 203 5.22 9.16 6.75
N CYS A 204 4.67 10.35 6.46
CA CYS A 204 5.38 11.40 5.72
C CYS A 204 6.01 12.39 6.71
N ILE A 205 7.25 12.13 7.11
CA ILE A 205 7.97 12.88 8.17
C ILE A 205 8.10 14.38 7.91
N ILE A 206 8.02 14.84 6.65
CA ILE A 206 8.24 16.25 6.31
C ILE A 206 6.93 17.04 6.24
N PHE A 207 5.87 16.45 5.66
CA PHE A 207 4.66 17.21 5.35
C PHE A 207 3.44 16.78 6.16
N ASN A 208 3.48 15.60 6.80
CA ASN A 208 2.36 15.09 7.60
C ASN A 208 2.85 14.09 8.65
N ASP A 209 3.86 14.49 9.42
CA ASP A 209 4.44 13.64 10.46
C ASP A 209 3.41 13.32 11.54
N GLY A 210 3.38 12.06 11.97
CA GLY A 210 2.47 11.59 12.99
C GLY A 210 1.00 11.44 12.56
N ALA A 211 0.68 11.56 11.26
CA ALA A 211 -0.70 11.47 10.76
C ALA A 211 -1.43 10.17 11.18
N TRP A 212 -0.68 9.14 11.48
CA TRP A 212 -1.18 7.83 11.86
C TRP A 212 -0.75 7.39 13.28
N ASP A 213 -0.14 8.25 14.08
CA ASP A 213 0.48 7.91 15.37
C ASP A 213 -0.42 7.12 16.32
N LYS A 214 -1.72 7.42 16.30
CA LYS A 214 -2.69 6.66 17.09
C LYS A 214 -2.61 5.14 16.81
N TRP A 215 -2.32 4.75 15.57
CA TRP A 215 -2.33 3.36 15.11
C TRP A 215 -0.95 2.79 14.73
N THR A 216 0.05 3.65 14.53
CA THR A 216 1.38 3.24 14.05
C THR A 216 2.48 3.39 15.10
N ASN A 217 2.34 4.35 16.00
CA ASN A 217 3.33 4.56 17.07
C ASN A 217 3.33 3.37 18.03
N LYS A 218 4.52 2.86 18.33
CA LYS A 218 4.72 1.68 19.20
C LYS A 218 4.04 1.82 20.58
N ALA A 219 3.96 3.04 21.10
CA ALA A 219 3.33 3.30 22.40
C ALA A 219 1.79 3.16 22.36
N ASN A 220 1.16 3.36 21.19
CA ASN A 220 -0.29 3.49 21.07
C ASN A 220 -0.93 2.36 20.26
N ARG A 221 -0.17 1.73 19.36
CA ARG A 221 -0.74 0.85 18.33
C ARG A 221 -1.42 -0.38 18.92
N ASP A 222 -0.82 -1.02 19.92
CA ASP A 222 -1.34 -2.27 20.47
C ASP A 222 -2.65 -2.03 21.25
N GLU A 223 -2.84 -0.80 21.76
CA GLU A 223 -4.09 -0.32 22.36
C GLU A 223 -5.19 -0.01 21.33
N ASN A 224 -4.81 0.31 20.09
CA ASN A 224 -5.73 0.85 19.08
C ASN A 224 -5.83 0.02 17.79
N THR A 225 -5.15 -1.12 17.72
CA THR A 225 -5.19 -1.99 16.52
C THR A 225 -5.46 -3.43 16.89
N VAL A 226 -6.26 -4.09 16.06
CA VAL A 226 -6.45 -5.54 16.10
C VAL A 226 -5.77 -6.16 14.88
N GLU A 227 -5.04 -7.24 15.09
CA GLU A 227 -4.51 -8.07 14.00
C GLU A 227 -5.55 -9.14 13.67
N LEU A 228 -6.03 -9.13 12.42
CA LEU A 228 -7.03 -10.09 11.96
C LEU A 228 -6.32 -11.40 11.59
N VAL A 229 -6.68 -12.47 12.31
CA VAL A 229 -6.18 -13.82 12.07
C VAL A 229 -7.38 -14.74 11.89
N ASP A 230 -7.40 -15.50 10.82
CA ASP A 230 -8.51 -16.40 10.51
C ASP A 230 -8.79 -17.39 11.66
N GLY A 231 -10.04 -17.54 12.01
CA GLY A 231 -10.49 -18.42 13.10
C GLY A 231 -10.15 -17.94 14.53
N GLN A 232 -9.53 -16.76 14.69
CA GLN A 232 -9.20 -16.22 16.01
C GLN A 232 -10.16 -15.10 16.42
N PRO A 233 -10.47 -14.95 17.73
CA PRO A 233 -11.22 -13.81 18.23
C PRO A 233 -10.48 -12.48 17.95
N MET A 234 -11.23 -11.45 17.60
CA MET A 234 -10.68 -10.10 17.36
C MET A 234 -10.48 -9.36 18.70
N ILE A 235 -9.49 -9.80 19.47
CA ILE A 235 -9.13 -9.23 20.77
C ILE A 235 -7.93 -8.30 20.63
N TYR A 236 -7.97 -7.14 21.26
CA TYR A 236 -6.92 -6.13 21.22
C TYR A 236 -6.84 -5.33 22.52
N GLY A 237 -6.01 -4.31 22.57
CA GLY A 237 -5.66 -3.56 23.76
C GLY A 237 -4.41 -4.11 24.44
N ASN A 238 -3.73 -3.26 25.22
CA ASN A 238 -2.50 -3.64 25.93
C ASN A 238 -2.73 -4.81 26.89
N ASP A 239 -3.88 -4.81 27.56
CA ASP A 239 -4.29 -5.84 28.52
C ASP A 239 -5.20 -6.91 27.89
N LYS A 240 -5.40 -6.87 26.54
CA LYS A 240 -6.34 -7.75 25.81
C LYS A 240 -7.76 -7.72 26.36
N ASP A 241 -8.18 -6.56 26.83
CA ASP A 241 -9.46 -6.28 27.48
C ASP A 241 -10.55 -5.81 26.50
N LYS A 242 -10.18 -5.61 25.23
CA LYS A 242 -11.06 -5.13 24.16
C LYS A 242 -11.30 -6.22 23.12
N GLY A 243 -12.49 -6.24 22.56
CA GLY A 243 -12.86 -7.17 21.50
C GLY A 243 -13.83 -6.54 20.52
N ILE A 244 -13.83 -7.03 19.28
CA ILE A 244 -14.80 -6.67 18.26
C ILE A 244 -15.73 -7.86 18.09
N SER A 245 -17.05 -7.66 18.32
CA SER A 245 -18.08 -8.62 18.04
C SER A 245 -19.02 -8.11 16.95
N PHE A 246 -19.74 -9.01 16.33
CA PHE A 246 -20.78 -8.66 15.37
C PHE A 246 -22.14 -9.03 15.99
N ASP A 247 -23.01 -8.05 16.10
CA ASP A 247 -24.42 -8.27 16.36
C ASP A 247 -25.17 -8.19 15.02
N SER A 248 -25.45 -9.35 14.45
CA SER A 248 -26.22 -9.62 13.23
C SER A 248 -25.93 -8.73 12.00
N TYR A 249 -25.65 -7.44 12.19
CA TYR A 249 -25.40 -6.46 11.11
C TYR A 249 -24.40 -5.35 11.47
N HIS A 250 -24.00 -5.23 12.73
CA HIS A 250 -23.10 -4.16 13.18
C HIS A 250 -21.95 -4.72 14.00
N ALA A 251 -20.72 -4.19 13.73
CA ALA A 251 -19.59 -4.44 14.60
C ALA A 251 -19.72 -3.59 15.87
N THR A 252 -19.56 -4.19 17.04
CA THR A 252 -19.53 -3.52 18.34
C THR A 252 -18.18 -3.76 19.00
N SER A 253 -17.69 -2.77 19.72
CA SER A 253 -16.42 -2.82 20.46
C SER A 253 -16.66 -2.75 21.96
#